data_4ed461abbafe29dc3e40d98e71720226
#
_entry.id   4ed461abbafe29dc3e40d98e71720226
#
_cell.length_a   1.000
_cell.length_b   1.000
_cell.length_c   1.000
_cell.angle_alpha   90.00
_cell.angle_beta   90.00
_cell.angle_gamma   90.00
#
_symmetry.space_group_name_H-M   'P 1'
#
loop_
_entity.id
_entity.type
_entity.pdbx_description
1 polymer ?
#
loop_
_entity_poly.entity_id
_entity_poly.type
_entity_poly.pdbx_seq_one_letter_code
_entity_poly.pdbx_strand_id
1 'polypeptide(L)'
;ILSSMDMPTTDVDLGPEKLEDEKQGGPLLHCDLCDTEVVHKLAQMFLPGLASACVDNTSGDLFKTPGSVAVDLRKEMIEYVTQRSESFVAESVILEGGPDGEVSDHPFDIISDFVDDFVSSKRNLFSRVSGWLLSEKREDRIDDLVQEMEMNGFWTLDRRETITETLLKNVDFENAYHCNMSFNSAEELVNHVDNCNFRTMICENEGCNSRFCAAHLKNHDSTCPFKIIPCEQKCSDSIMRREMDRHCITICPMKLVNCPFYVVGCRSAVAQCMIEKHRLDDVHSHLWHLLKGIYKQAYGDDLKRRVEQIVQ
;
A
#
# COMPACT_ATOMS: atom_id res chain seq x y z
N ILE A 1 66.15 -59.24 33.62
CA ILE A 1 66.04 -58.04 34.44
C ILE A 1 65.00 -57.15 33.87
N LEU A 2 63.94 -56.87 34.66
CA LEU A 2 62.96 -55.83 34.65
C LEU A 2 61.55 -56.29 34.41
N SER A 3 60.93 -56.55 35.46
CA SER A 3 60.05 -55.74 36.30
C SER A 3 58.74 -55.42 35.69
N SER A 4 57.80 -56.22 36.08
CA SER A 4 56.36 -56.07 36.02
C SER A 4 55.92 -54.84 36.83
N MET A 5 55.05 -54.01 36.29
CA MET A 5 54.24 -53.08 37.07
C MET A 5 52.78 -53.31 36.78
N ASP A 6 52.07 -53.79 37.76
CA ASP A 6 50.65 -53.96 37.82
C ASP A 6 49.97 -52.61 37.81
N MET A 7 48.96 -52.51 36.97
CA MET A 7 47.97 -51.41 37.03
C MET A 7 46.65 -51.99 37.61
N PRO A 8 46.04 -51.28 38.58
CA PRO A 8 44.78 -51.74 39.16
C PRO A 8 43.61 -51.45 38.21
N THR A 9 42.80 -52.51 37.97
CA THR A 9 41.52 -52.42 37.34
C THR A 9 40.50 -51.82 38.33
N THR A 10 39.99 -50.63 38.03
CA THR A 10 38.80 -50.12 38.68
C THR A 10 37.60 -50.34 37.71
N ASP A 11 36.81 -51.35 38.04
CA ASP A 11 35.46 -51.52 37.50
C ASP A 11 34.62 -50.34 37.91
N VAL A 12 34.30 -49.47 36.96
CA VAL A 12 33.27 -48.45 37.12
C VAL A 12 31.99 -49.04 36.52
N ASP A 13 31.09 -49.45 37.37
CA ASP A 13 29.71 -49.85 37.06
C ASP A 13 28.98 -48.60 36.51
N LEU A 14 28.90 -48.51 35.20
CA LEU A 14 28.04 -47.57 34.50
C LEU A 14 26.64 -48.20 34.45
N GLY A 15 25.82 -47.87 35.43
CA GLY A 15 24.40 -48.09 35.37
C GLY A 15 23.78 -47.51 34.10
N PRO A 16 22.67 -48.05 33.57
CA PRO A 16 22.06 -47.59 32.34
C PRO A 16 21.64 -46.12 32.50
N GLU A 17 22.32 -45.20 31.78
CA GLU A 17 21.82 -43.89 31.57
C GLU A 17 20.44 -44.02 30.91
N LYS A 18 19.42 -43.57 31.62
CA LYS A 18 18.11 -43.35 31.04
C LYS A 18 18.29 -42.31 29.97
N LEU A 19 18.30 -42.70 28.70
CA LEU A 19 17.98 -41.89 27.58
C LEU A 19 16.60 -41.27 27.89
N GLU A 20 16.58 -40.01 28.29
CA GLU A 20 15.37 -39.23 28.30
C GLU A 20 14.82 -39.28 26.88
N ASP A 21 13.63 -39.83 26.71
CA ASP A 21 12.88 -39.79 25.45
C ASP A 21 12.84 -38.32 25.01
N GLU A 22 13.65 -37.94 24.00
CA GLU A 22 13.44 -36.76 23.20
C GLU A 22 12.01 -36.88 22.72
N LYS A 23 11.13 -36.05 23.28
CA LYS A 23 9.78 -35.85 22.75
C LYS A 23 9.94 -35.54 21.27
N GLN A 24 9.62 -36.51 20.42
CA GLN A 24 9.44 -36.28 19.00
C GLN A 24 8.45 -35.14 18.88
N GLY A 25 8.96 -33.94 18.61
CA GLY A 25 8.16 -32.76 18.32
C GLY A 25 7.28 -33.08 17.10
N GLY A 26 5.99 -32.93 17.24
CA GLY A 26 5.07 -33.04 16.11
C GLY A 26 5.49 -32.02 15.01
N PRO A 27 4.89 -32.13 13.82
CA PRO A 27 5.21 -31.18 12.74
C PRO A 27 5.00 -29.72 13.23
N LEU A 28 5.98 -28.88 12.99
CA LEU A 28 5.89 -27.44 13.31
C LEU A 28 4.71 -26.81 12.56
N LEU A 29 3.93 -26.04 13.29
CA LEU A 29 2.83 -25.24 12.73
C LEU A 29 3.35 -23.87 12.35
N HIS A 30 3.15 -23.45 11.11
CA HIS A 30 3.62 -22.17 10.62
C HIS A 30 2.50 -21.12 10.58
N CYS A 31 2.86 -19.85 10.78
CA CYS A 31 1.97 -18.74 10.51
C CYS A 31 1.97 -18.47 9.01
N ASP A 32 0.79 -18.52 8.37
CA ASP A 32 0.64 -18.38 6.93
C ASP A 32 0.23 -16.96 6.50
N LEU A 33 0.23 -15.99 7.42
CA LEU A 33 -0.20 -14.63 7.15
C LEU A 33 0.81 -13.86 6.31
N CYS A 34 0.30 -13.17 5.29
CA CYS A 34 1.04 -12.31 4.39
C CYS A 34 0.47 -10.87 4.42
N ASP A 35 1.26 -9.92 3.92
CA ASP A 35 0.80 -8.55 3.70
C ASP A 35 -0.28 -8.51 2.61
N THR A 36 -1.50 -8.23 3.03
CA THR A 36 -2.68 -8.24 2.14
C THR A 36 -2.61 -7.22 1.01
N GLU A 37 -1.95 -6.08 1.22
CA GLU A 37 -1.80 -5.06 0.18
C GLU A 37 -0.80 -5.51 -0.89
N VAL A 38 0.30 -6.12 -0.48
CA VAL A 38 1.32 -6.65 -1.38
C VAL A 38 0.77 -7.84 -2.16
N VAL A 39 0.11 -8.79 -1.48
CA VAL A 39 -0.56 -9.93 -2.12
C VAL A 39 -1.57 -9.45 -3.17
N HIS A 40 -2.41 -8.48 -2.81
CA HIS A 40 -3.42 -7.92 -3.71
C HIS A 40 -2.80 -7.29 -4.97
N LYS A 41 -1.78 -6.45 -4.80
CA LYS A 41 -1.08 -5.80 -5.92
C LYS A 41 -0.42 -6.80 -6.85
N LEU A 42 0.26 -7.80 -6.28
CA LEU A 42 0.88 -8.87 -7.05
C LEU A 42 -0.16 -9.71 -7.82
N ALA A 43 -1.26 -10.08 -7.16
CA ALA A 43 -2.33 -10.85 -7.77
C ALA A 43 -2.98 -10.16 -8.98
N GLN A 44 -2.98 -8.81 -8.99
CA GLN A 44 -3.51 -8.04 -10.11
C GLN A 44 -2.69 -8.18 -11.40
N MET A 45 -1.38 -8.46 -11.32
CA MET A 45 -0.50 -8.59 -12.49
C MET A 45 -0.78 -9.85 -13.32
N PHE A 46 -1.29 -10.91 -12.69
CA PHE A 46 -1.42 -12.21 -13.35
C PHE A 46 -2.42 -12.23 -14.50
N LEU A 47 -3.53 -11.52 -14.38
CA LEU A 47 -4.56 -11.54 -15.42
C LEU A 47 -4.12 -10.79 -16.69
N PRO A 48 -3.56 -9.57 -16.62
CA PRO A 48 -2.95 -8.91 -17.77
C PRO A 48 -1.80 -9.69 -18.39
N GLY A 49 -0.94 -10.30 -17.54
CA GLY A 49 0.14 -11.17 -18.01
C GLY A 49 -0.39 -12.36 -18.80
N LEU A 50 -1.40 -13.06 -18.27
CA LEU A 50 -2.05 -14.16 -18.98
C LEU A 50 -2.69 -13.71 -20.30
N ALA A 51 -3.43 -12.61 -20.30
CA ALA A 51 -4.05 -12.08 -21.51
C ALA A 51 -3.00 -11.72 -22.56
N SER A 52 -1.89 -11.10 -22.15
CA SER A 52 -0.75 -10.82 -23.03
C SER A 52 -0.18 -12.09 -23.64
N ALA A 53 0.04 -13.14 -22.83
CA ALA A 53 0.53 -14.43 -23.31
C ALA A 53 -0.45 -15.06 -24.32
N CYS A 54 -1.76 -15.00 -24.07
CA CYS A 54 -2.78 -15.53 -24.99
C CYS A 54 -2.80 -14.79 -26.33
N VAL A 55 -2.73 -13.46 -26.31
CA VAL A 55 -2.69 -12.63 -27.51
C VAL A 55 -1.43 -12.91 -28.32
N ASP A 56 -0.28 -12.97 -27.66
CA ASP A 56 1.01 -13.21 -28.32
C ASP A 56 1.12 -14.63 -28.90
N ASN A 57 0.58 -15.63 -28.20
CA ASN A 57 0.60 -17.02 -28.65
C ASN A 57 -0.26 -17.24 -29.89
N THR A 58 -1.37 -16.52 -30.01
CA THR A 58 -2.32 -16.68 -31.12
C THR A 58 -2.15 -15.66 -32.24
N SER A 59 -1.19 -14.75 -32.13
CA SER A 59 -0.93 -13.74 -33.17
C SER A 59 -0.53 -14.37 -34.49
N GLY A 60 -1.30 -14.05 -35.58
CA GLY A 60 -1.09 -14.60 -36.93
C GLY A 60 -1.68 -15.98 -37.16
N ASP A 61 -2.26 -16.64 -36.18
CA ASP A 61 -3.00 -17.89 -36.34
C ASP A 61 -4.46 -17.60 -36.74
N LEU A 62 -4.91 -18.21 -37.84
CA LEU A 62 -6.28 -18.04 -38.34
C LEU A 62 -7.30 -18.94 -37.61
N PHE A 63 -6.84 -19.95 -36.89
CA PHE A 63 -7.70 -20.99 -36.30
C PHE A 63 -7.76 -20.91 -34.77
N LYS A 64 -6.87 -20.16 -34.13
CA LYS A 64 -6.82 -20.00 -32.68
C LYS A 64 -7.20 -18.59 -32.26
N THR A 65 -8.07 -18.50 -31.27
CA THR A 65 -8.41 -17.24 -30.61
C THR A 65 -7.72 -17.15 -29.26
N PRO A 66 -7.42 -15.96 -28.71
CA PRO A 66 -6.82 -15.82 -27.38
C PRO A 66 -7.59 -16.57 -26.29
N GLY A 67 -8.93 -16.50 -26.30
CA GLY A 67 -9.76 -17.24 -25.34
C GLY A 67 -9.65 -18.76 -25.46
N SER A 68 -9.38 -19.32 -26.67
CA SER A 68 -9.25 -20.77 -26.87
C SER A 68 -8.04 -21.40 -26.21
N VAL A 69 -7.00 -20.63 -25.94
CA VAL A 69 -5.75 -21.09 -25.30
C VAL A 69 -5.64 -20.68 -23.83
N ALA A 70 -6.57 -19.87 -23.35
CA ALA A 70 -6.48 -19.24 -22.02
C ALA A 70 -6.43 -20.24 -20.86
N VAL A 71 -7.17 -21.36 -20.95
CA VAL A 71 -7.19 -22.39 -19.90
C VAL A 71 -5.83 -23.08 -19.78
N ASP A 72 -5.26 -23.47 -20.90
CA ASP A 72 -3.98 -24.17 -20.94
C ASP A 72 -2.84 -23.23 -20.50
N LEU A 73 -2.82 -22.01 -21.04
CA LEU A 73 -1.80 -21.02 -20.68
C LEU A 73 -1.88 -20.57 -19.22
N ARG A 74 -3.08 -20.51 -18.62
CA ARG A 74 -3.22 -20.26 -17.19
C ARG A 74 -2.55 -21.36 -16.36
N LYS A 75 -2.79 -22.61 -16.72
CA LYS A 75 -2.17 -23.76 -16.03
C LYS A 75 -0.65 -23.72 -16.16
N GLU A 76 -0.15 -23.54 -17.37
CA GLU A 76 1.28 -23.42 -17.65
C GLU A 76 1.92 -22.24 -16.90
N MET A 77 1.23 -21.08 -16.83
CA MET A 77 1.69 -19.91 -16.10
C MET A 77 1.85 -20.18 -14.62
N ILE A 78 0.83 -20.79 -14.00
CA ILE A 78 0.87 -21.15 -12.58
C ILE A 78 2.03 -22.11 -12.30
N GLU A 79 2.17 -23.16 -13.09
CA GLU A 79 3.27 -24.12 -12.96
C GLU A 79 4.63 -23.44 -13.12
N TYR A 80 4.78 -22.57 -14.12
CA TYR A 80 6.02 -21.85 -14.39
C TYR A 80 6.43 -20.93 -13.25
N VAL A 81 5.53 -20.01 -12.80
CA VAL A 81 5.87 -19.04 -11.76
C VAL A 81 6.11 -19.72 -10.41
N THR A 82 5.39 -20.81 -10.11
CA THR A 82 5.61 -21.61 -8.89
C THR A 82 6.99 -22.24 -8.91
N GLN A 83 7.31 -22.97 -9.97
CA GLN A 83 8.61 -23.61 -10.13
C GLN A 83 9.75 -22.58 -10.11
N ARG A 84 9.55 -21.44 -10.76
CA ARG A 84 10.55 -20.36 -10.81
C ARG A 84 10.79 -19.75 -9.43
N SER A 85 9.74 -19.57 -8.62
CA SER A 85 9.86 -19.06 -7.25
C SER A 85 10.58 -20.06 -6.33
N GLU A 86 10.34 -21.36 -6.48
CA GLU A 86 11.02 -22.41 -5.71
C GLU A 86 12.52 -22.49 -6.08
N SER A 87 12.87 -22.34 -7.34
CA SER A 87 14.26 -22.36 -7.81
C SER A 87 15.02 -21.08 -7.49
N PHE A 88 14.33 -19.97 -7.29
CA PHE A 88 14.90 -18.65 -7.01
C PHE A 88 15.75 -18.65 -5.73
N VAL A 89 15.31 -19.35 -4.69
CA VAL A 89 16.06 -19.52 -3.44
C VAL A 89 17.43 -20.17 -3.70
N ALA A 90 17.45 -21.22 -4.50
CA ALA A 90 18.68 -21.95 -4.79
C ALA A 90 19.66 -21.10 -5.63
N GLU A 91 19.15 -20.28 -6.55
CA GLU A 91 19.94 -19.41 -7.40
C GLU A 91 20.52 -18.21 -6.63
N SER A 92 19.73 -17.59 -5.72
CA SER A 92 20.19 -16.46 -4.92
C SER A 92 21.31 -16.85 -3.95
N VAL A 93 21.23 -18.02 -3.33
CA VAL A 93 22.31 -18.54 -2.45
C VAL A 93 23.63 -18.76 -3.22
N ILE A 94 23.54 -19.10 -4.52
CA ILE A 94 24.73 -19.30 -5.36
C ILE A 94 25.35 -17.95 -5.78
N LEU A 95 24.51 -16.92 -5.97
CA LEU A 95 24.94 -15.59 -6.45
C LEU A 95 25.53 -14.70 -5.35
N GLU A 96 25.27 -14.93 -4.05
CA GLU A 96 25.89 -14.21 -2.94
C GLU A 96 27.43 -14.28 -2.92
N GLY A 97 28.04 -15.10 -3.78
CA GLY A 97 29.50 -15.20 -3.96
C GLY A 97 30.10 -14.38 -5.13
N GLY A 98 29.31 -13.62 -5.89
CA GLY A 98 29.78 -12.88 -7.07
C GLY A 98 29.66 -11.36 -6.93
N PRO A 99 30.65 -10.58 -7.41
CA PRO A 99 30.55 -9.15 -7.44
C PRO A 99 29.63 -8.67 -8.55
N ASP A 100 28.75 -7.71 -8.23
CA ASP A 100 28.01 -6.86 -9.15
C ASP A 100 26.83 -7.48 -9.92
N GLY A 101 25.72 -7.70 -9.21
CA GLY A 101 24.40 -7.70 -9.78
C GLY A 101 23.44 -7.09 -8.78
N GLU A 102 22.98 -5.87 -8.99
CA GLU A 102 21.82 -5.33 -8.28
C GLU A 102 20.59 -6.16 -8.72
N VAL A 103 20.41 -7.32 -8.10
CA VAL A 103 19.13 -8.03 -8.15
C VAL A 103 18.20 -7.24 -7.28
N SER A 104 17.07 -6.80 -7.82
CA SER A 104 16.03 -6.17 -7.00
C SER A 104 15.61 -7.17 -5.92
N ASP A 105 15.83 -6.81 -4.66
CA ASP A 105 15.44 -7.64 -3.52
C ASP A 105 13.94 -7.53 -3.21
N HIS A 106 13.22 -6.68 -3.95
CA HIS A 106 11.81 -6.45 -3.71
C HIS A 106 10.95 -7.55 -4.37
N PRO A 107 10.15 -8.30 -3.60
CA PRO A 107 9.34 -9.41 -4.13
C PRO A 107 8.43 -9.05 -5.31
N PHE A 108 7.98 -7.79 -5.38
CA PHE A 108 7.18 -7.30 -6.50
C PHE A 108 7.93 -7.38 -7.82
N ASP A 109 9.16 -6.91 -7.85
CA ASP A 109 9.99 -6.90 -9.06
C ASP A 109 10.34 -8.33 -9.48
N ILE A 110 10.71 -9.17 -8.50
CA ILE A 110 11.03 -10.58 -8.76
C ILE A 110 9.84 -11.33 -9.38
N ILE A 111 8.65 -11.21 -8.80
CA ILE A 111 7.46 -11.90 -9.32
C ILE A 111 7.01 -11.28 -10.66
N SER A 112 7.17 -9.95 -10.83
CA SER A 112 6.92 -9.28 -12.10
C SER A 112 7.78 -9.87 -13.22
N ASP A 113 9.07 -10.03 -12.95
CA ASP A 113 10.01 -10.62 -13.91
C ASP A 113 9.61 -12.05 -14.29
N PHE A 114 9.15 -12.87 -13.34
CA PHE A 114 8.65 -14.20 -13.66
C PHE A 114 7.44 -14.19 -14.60
N VAL A 115 6.51 -13.24 -14.38
CA VAL A 115 5.35 -13.06 -15.27
C VAL A 115 5.79 -12.60 -16.66
N ASP A 116 6.71 -11.64 -16.74
CA ASP A 116 7.21 -11.09 -18.00
C ASP A 116 8.03 -12.11 -18.79
N ASP A 117 8.83 -12.92 -18.11
CA ASP A 117 9.56 -14.04 -18.71
C ASP A 117 8.60 -15.08 -19.30
N PHE A 118 7.55 -15.43 -18.54
CA PHE A 118 6.50 -16.31 -19.05
C PHE A 118 5.86 -15.76 -20.32
N VAL A 119 5.39 -14.50 -20.28
CA VAL A 119 4.79 -13.81 -21.43
C VAL A 119 5.74 -13.82 -22.62
N SER A 120 7.00 -13.49 -22.39
CA SER A 120 8.02 -13.45 -23.44
C SER A 120 8.27 -14.82 -24.06
N SER A 121 8.19 -15.90 -23.27
CA SER A 121 8.32 -17.28 -23.74
C SER A 121 7.18 -17.70 -24.68
N LYS A 122 6.00 -17.09 -24.55
CA LYS A 122 4.81 -17.43 -25.37
C LYS A 122 4.72 -16.64 -26.67
N ARG A 123 5.60 -15.66 -26.90
CA ARG A 123 5.66 -14.91 -28.16
C ARG A 123 6.05 -15.80 -29.32
N ASN A 124 5.17 -15.91 -30.30
CA ASN A 124 5.49 -16.59 -31.57
C ASN A 124 6.33 -15.68 -32.50
N LEU A 125 6.83 -16.26 -33.61
CA LEU A 125 7.66 -15.51 -34.56
C LEU A 125 6.92 -14.29 -35.14
N PHE A 126 5.61 -14.41 -35.36
CA PHE A 126 4.81 -13.33 -35.90
C PHE A 126 4.66 -12.18 -34.94
N SER A 127 4.38 -12.44 -33.66
CA SER A 127 4.27 -11.40 -32.63
C SER A 127 5.61 -10.69 -32.38
N ARG A 128 6.74 -11.39 -32.54
CA ARG A 128 8.09 -10.79 -32.43
C ARG A 128 8.40 -9.79 -33.56
N VAL A 129 7.93 -10.06 -34.78
CA VAL A 129 8.17 -9.17 -35.92
C VAL A 129 7.17 -8.06 -36.05
N SER A 130 5.90 -8.31 -35.75
CA SER A 130 4.81 -7.33 -35.87
C SER A 130 4.66 -6.40 -34.64
N GLY A 131 5.26 -6.75 -33.53
CA GLY A 131 5.10 -6.03 -32.25
C GLY A 131 5.50 -4.55 -32.30
N TRP A 132 6.41 -4.17 -33.21
CA TRP A 132 6.79 -2.77 -33.40
C TRP A 132 5.79 -1.97 -34.26
N LEU A 133 5.10 -2.62 -35.21
CA LEU A 133 4.21 -1.96 -36.18
C LEU A 133 2.74 -1.93 -35.74
N LEU A 134 2.34 -2.76 -34.77
CA LEU A 134 0.96 -2.99 -34.36
C LEU A 134 0.77 -2.95 -32.82
N SER A 135 1.64 -2.26 -32.08
CA SER A 135 1.61 -2.23 -30.62
C SER A 135 0.26 -1.77 -30.07
N GLU A 136 -0.31 -0.69 -30.60
CA GLU A 136 -1.60 -0.13 -30.17
C GLU A 136 -2.74 -1.16 -30.30
N LYS A 137 -2.84 -1.81 -31.46
CA LYS A 137 -3.86 -2.87 -31.65
C LYS A 137 -3.65 -4.11 -30.79
N ARG A 138 -2.39 -4.36 -30.37
CA ARG A 138 -2.06 -5.47 -29.48
C ARG A 138 -2.54 -5.15 -28.05
N GLU A 139 -2.29 -3.94 -27.58
CA GLU A 139 -2.71 -3.46 -26.26
C GLU A 139 -4.23 -3.45 -26.15
N ASP A 140 -4.95 -2.90 -27.14
CA ASP A 140 -6.41 -2.94 -27.19
C ASP A 140 -6.95 -4.39 -27.07
N ARG A 141 -6.34 -5.36 -27.76
CA ARG A 141 -6.75 -6.76 -27.68
C ARG A 141 -6.45 -7.41 -26.33
N ILE A 142 -5.40 -6.99 -25.66
CA ILE A 142 -5.06 -7.44 -24.30
C ILE A 142 -6.11 -6.91 -23.34
N ASP A 143 -6.41 -5.61 -23.40
CA ASP A 143 -7.38 -4.96 -22.53
C ASP A 143 -8.80 -5.52 -22.72
N ASP A 144 -9.23 -5.74 -23.96
CA ASP A 144 -10.51 -6.39 -24.27
C ASP A 144 -10.59 -7.79 -23.65
N LEU A 145 -9.51 -8.58 -23.77
CA LEU A 145 -9.46 -9.94 -23.21
C LEU A 145 -9.42 -9.93 -21.68
N VAL A 146 -8.71 -9.02 -21.06
CA VAL A 146 -8.71 -8.84 -19.59
C VAL A 146 -10.12 -8.54 -19.11
N GLN A 147 -10.81 -7.60 -19.75
CA GLN A 147 -12.17 -7.24 -19.41
C GLN A 147 -13.14 -8.43 -19.58
N GLU A 148 -13.01 -9.19 -20.66
CA GLU A 148 -13.81 -10.39 -20.88
C GLU A 148 -13.58 -11.45 -19.79
N MET A 149 -12.31 -11.70 -19.44
CA MET A 149 -11.92 -12.64 -18.38
C MET A 149 -12.43 -12.22 -17.00
N GLU A 150 -12.41 -10.94 -16.69
CA GLU A 150 -12.94 -10.40 -15.43
C GLU A 150 -14.46 -10.53 -15.36
N MET A 151 -15.17 -10.12 -16.40
CA MET A 151 -16.65 -10.22 -16.46
C MET A 151 -17.15 -11.65 -16.34
N ASN A 152 -16.43 -12.60 -16.92
CA ASN A 152 -16.78 -14.02 -16.88
C ASN A 152 -16.27 -14.75 -15.64
N GLY A 153 -15.54 -14.07 -14.74
CA GLY A 153 -14.93 -14.70 -13.57
C GLY A 153 -13.94 -15.83 -13.92
N PHE A 154 -13.27 -15.73 -15.07
CA PHE A 154 -12.38 -16.79 -15.59
C PHE A 154 -11.25 -17.15 -14.62
N TRP A 155 -10.67 -16.13 -13.99
CA TRP A 155 -9.64 -16.29 -12.96
C TRP A 155 -9.86 -15.25 -11.87
N THR A 156 -10.61 -15.63 -10.84
CA THR A 156 -11.00 -14.72 -9.75
C THR A 156 -9.79 -14.22 -8.97
N LEU A 157 -9.90 -13.02 -8.43
CA LEU A 157 -8.82 -12.40 -7.66
C LEU A 157 -8.38 -13.27 -6.48
N ASP A 158 -9.32 -13.83 -5.71
CA ASP A 158 -9.02 -14.70 -4.56
C ASP A 158 -8.12 -15.90 -4.95
N ARG A 159 -8.36 -16.50 -6.13
CA ARG A 159 -7.52 -17.59 -6.62
C ARG A 159 -6.12 -17.13 -7.02
N ARG A 160 -6.02 -15.90 -7.54
CA ARG A 160 -4.73 -15.30 -7.86
C ARG A 160 -3.97 -14.92 -6.58
N GLU A 161 -4.67 -14.40 -5.57
CA GLU A 161 -4.11 -14.08 -4.26
C GLU A 161 -3.52 -15.32 -3.57
N THR A 162 -4.23 -16.46 -3.58
CA THR A 162 -3.72 -17.71 -3.01
C THR A 162 -2.39 -18.17 -3.65
N ILE A 163 -2.26 -18.02 -4.97
CA ILE A 163 -1.01 -18.33 -5.67
C ILE A 163 0.07 -17.36 -5.26
N THR A 164 -0.27 -16.07 -5.23
CA THR A 164 0.65 -15.00 -4.85
C THR A 164 1.21 -15.16 -3.44
N GLU A 165 0.39 -15.58 -2.47
CA GLU A 165 0.85 -15.88 -1.11
C GLU A 165 1.95 -16.96 -1.10
N THR A 166 1.79 -17.99 -1.92
CA THR A 166 2.81 -19.04 -2.07
C THR A 166 4.09 -18.50 -2.68
N LEU A 167 3.98 -17.72 -3.75
CA LEU A 167 5.16 -17.12 -4.41
C LEU A 167 5.88 -16.13 -3.49
N LEU A 168 5.12 -15.31 -2.77
CA LEU A 168 5.66 -14.32 -1.85
C LEU A 168 6.50 -14.99 -0.76
N LYS A 169 6.00 -16.07 -0.15
CA LYS A 169 6.75 -16.83 0.86
C LYS A 169 8.05 -17.41 0.32
N ASN A 170 8.12 -17.73 -0.98
CA ASN A 170 9.31 -18.27 -1.60
C ASN A 170 10.37 -17.22 -1.92
N VAL A 171 9.97 -15.97 -2.23
CA VAL A 171 10.91 -14.91 -2.69
C VAL A 171 11.19 -13.82 -1.67
N ASP A 172 10.41 -13.71 -0.59
CA ASP A 172 10.58 -12.71 0.47
C ASP A 172 11.56 -13.22 1.54
N PHE A 173 12.86 -13.17 1.25
CA PHE A 173 13.91 -13.70 2.13
C PHE A 173 14.05 -12.94 3.45
N GLU A 174 13.75 -11.64 3.43
CA GLU A 174 13.82 -10.79 4.61
C GLU A 174 12.62 -10.94 5.54
N ASN A 175 11.59 -11.68 5.11
CA ASN A 175 10.32 -11.82 5.81
C ASN A 175 9.65 -10.46 6.09
N ALA A 176 9.80 -9.54 5.14
CA ALA A 176 9.27 -8.19 5.24
C ALA A 176 7.77 -8.14 4.95
N TYR A 177 7.25 -9.09 4.16
CA TYR A 177 5.87 -9.12 3.66
C TYR A 177 5.10 -10.39 4.04
N HIS A 178 5.71 -11.32 4.79
CA HIS A 178 5.03 -12.49 5.33
C HIS A 178 5.57 -12.86 6.72
N CYS A 179 4.81 -13.64 7.46
CA CYS A 179 5.22 -14.13 8.76
C CYS A 179 5.93 -15.49 8.62
N ASN A 180 7.14 -15.60 9.17
CA ASN A 180 7.95 -16.84 9.17
C ASN A 180 7.94 -17.59 10.51
N MET A 181 7.05 -17.22 11.44
CA MET A 181 7.00 -17.81 12.78
C MET A 181 6.45 -19.24 12.76
N SER A 182 7.10 -20.11 13.53
CA SER A 182 6.76 -21.51 13.68
C SER A 182 6.47 -21.84 15.14
N PHE A 183 5.52 -22.74 15.39
CA PHE A 183 5.00 -23.06 16.72
C PHE A 183 4.90 -24.57 16.93
N ASN A 184 5.08 -25.02 18.16
CA ASN A 184 4.99 -26.42 18.52
C ASN A 184 3.56 -26.85 18.86
N SER A 185 2.65 -25.90 19.09
CA SER A 185 1.25 -26.18 19.41
C SER A 185 0.28 -25.27 18.66
N ALA A 186 -0.93 -25.77 18.44
CA ALA A 186 -2.00 -25.00 17.81
C ALA A 186 -2.43 -23.81 18.68
N GLU A 187 -2.33 -23.91 20.00
CA GLU A 187 -2.68 -22.84 20.93
C GLU A 187 -1.69 -21.66 20.81
N GLU A 188 -0.40 -21.94 20.71
CA GLU A 188 0.62 -20.92 20.48
C GLU A 188 0.42 -20.21 19.14
N LEU A 189 0.10 -20.97 18.07
CA LEU A 189 -0.18 -20.40 16.76
C LEU A 189 -1.40 -19.47 16.81
N VAL A 190 -2.51 -19.88 17.44
CA VAL A 190 -3.72 -19.04 17.56
C VAL A 190 -3.39 -17.75 18.32
N ASN A 191 -2.71 -17.85 19.45
CA ASN A 191 -2.30 -16.67 20.24
C ASN A 191 -1.38 -15.74 19.43
N HIS A 192 -0.51 -16.28 18.57
CA HIS A 192 0.32 -15.47 17.70
C HIS A 192 -0.50 -14.79 16.61
N VAL A 193 -1.40 -15.51 15.92
CA VAL A 193 -2.23 -14.97 14.82
C VAL A 193 -3.01 -13.74 15.28
N ASP A 194 -3.56 -13.75 16.50
CA ASP A 194 -4.28 -12.61 17.08
C ASP A 194 -3.39 -11.36 17.27
N ASN A 195 -2.08 -11.53 17.33
CA ASN A 195 -1.10 -10.47 17.54
C ASN A 195 -0.13 -10.27 16.36
N CYS A 196 -0.24 -11.08 15.32
CA CYS A 196 0.64 -11.01 14.16
C CYS A 196 0.55 -9.65 13.45
N ASN A 197 1.68 -9.10 13.02
CA ASN A 197 1.71 -7.86 12.25
C ASN A 197 1.04 -7.99 10.88
N PHE A 198 0.99 -9.20 10.34
CA PHE A 198 0.35 -9.50 9.04
C PHE A 198 -1.12 -9.92 9.16
N ARG A 199 -1.72 -9.91 10.38
CA ARG A 199 -3.16 -10.17 10.52
C ARG A 199 -3.96 -9.09 9.82
N THR A 200 -5.04 -9.50 9.17
CA THR A 200 -5.95 -8.57 8.50
C THR A 200 -6.77 -7.79 9.54
N MET A 201 -6.77 -6.48 9.38
CA MET A 201 -7.59 -5.54 10.14
C MET A 201 -8.59 -4.84 9.23
N ILE A 202 -9.70 -4.43 9.81
CA ILE A 202 -10.71 -3.60 9.15
C ILE A 202 -10.71 -2.24 9.84
N CYS A 203 -10.77 -1.17 9.06
CA CYS A 203 -10.83 0.18 9.63
C CYS A 203 -12.09 0.36 10.48
N GLU A 204 -11.91 0.90 11.69
CA GLU A 204 -13.01 1.16 12.64
C GLU A 204 -13.72 2.49 12.38
N ASN A 205 -13.20 3.35 11.52
CA ASN A 205 -13.84 4.62 11.19
C ASN A 205 -15.12 4.37 10.37
N GLU A 206 -16.23 4.88 10.84
CA GLU A 206 -17.55 4.70 10.23
C GLU A 206 -17.54 5.10 8.74
N GLY A 207 -17.98 4.17 7.89
CA GLY A 207 -17.99 4.34 6.44
C GLY A 207 -16.68 3.99 5.73
N CYS A 208 -15.61 3.67 6.44
CA CYS A 208 -14.38 3.14 5.88
C CYS A 208 -14.41 1.61 5.91
N ASN A 209 -14.45 0.98 4.75
CA ASN A 209 -14.44 -0.49 4.64
C ASN A 209 -13.06 -1.02 4.23
N SER A 210 -12.01 -0.22 4.42
CA SER A 210 -10.64 -0.63 4.05
C SER A 210 -10.17 -1.79 4.91
N ARG A 211 -9.58 -2.79 4.26
CA ARG A 211 -8.88 -3.91 4.89
C ARG A 211 -7.39 -3.74 4.64
N PHE A 212 -6.60 -3.96 5.65
CA PHE A 212 -5.13 -3.83 5.59
C PHE A 212 -4.49 -4.72 6.66
N CYS A 213 -3.19 -4.99 6.55
CA CYS A 213 -2.51 -5.71 7.61
C CYS A 213 -2.20 -4.81 8.83
N ALA A 214 -2.10 -5.40 10.01
CA ALA A 214 -1.91 -4.66 11.26
C ALA A 214 -0.67 -3.76 11.24
N ALA A 215 0.38 -4.11 10.50
CA ALA A 215 1.57 -3.29 10.31
C ALA A 215 1.24 -1.92 9.70
N HIS A 216 0.22 -1.84 8.84
CA HIS A 216 -0.18 -0.61 8.15
C HIS A 216 -1.23 0.22 8.90
N LEU A 217 -1.66 -0.20 10.10
CA LEU A 217 -2.68 0.51 10.88
C LEU A 217 -2.35 2.00 11.06
N LYS A 218 -1.13 2.33 11.47
CA LYS A 218 -0.71 3.72 11.69
C LYS A 218 -0.72 4.53 10.40
N ASN A 219 -0.29 3.94 9.30
CA ASN A 219 -0.27 4.57 7.99
C ASN A 219 -1.69 4.85 7.50
N HIS A 220 -2.57 3.84 7.55
CA HIS A 220 -3.97 4.01 7.21
C HIS A 220 -4.65 5.06 8.09
N ASP A 221 -4.46 5.02 9.40
CA ASP A 221 -5.05 5.98 10.35
C ASP A 221 -4.63 7.42 10.05
N SER A 222 -3.38 7.63 9.62
CA SER A 222 -2.86 8.94 9.23
C SER A 222 -3.50 9.50 7.95
N THR A 223 -3.99 8.64 7.05
CA THR A 223 -4.51 9.01 5.73
C THR A 223 -6.00 8.73 5.56
N CYS A 224 -6.64 7.99 6.48
CA CYS A 224 -8.04 7.57 6.36
C CYS A 224 -8.98 8.77 6.13
N PRO A 225 -9.71 8.83 5.00
CA PRO A 225 -10.59 9.95 4.69
C PRO A 225 -11.82 10.04 5.61
N PHE A 226 -12.16 8.94 6.28
CA PHE A 226 -13.31 8.85 7.19
C PHE A 226 -12.97 9.15 8.66
N LYS A 227 -11.66 9.30 8.97
CA LYS A 227 -11.26 9.65 10.32
C LYS A 227 -11.74 11.05 10.71
N ILE A 228 -12.33 11.15 11.89
CA ILE A 228 -12.72 12.44 12.50
C ILE A 228 -11.47 13.06 13.12
N ILE A 229 -11.10 14.26 12.68
CA ILE A 229 -9.93 15.00 13.14
C ILE A 229 -10.32 16.43 13.54
N PRO A 230 -9.59 17.07 14.46
CA PRO A 230 -9.79 18.47 14.81
C PRO A 230 -9.62 19.37 13.59
N CYS A 231 -10.39 20.45 13.52
CA CYS A 231 -10.30 21.43 12.45
C CYS A 231 -8.88 22.02 12.33
N GLU A 232 -8.33 22.02 11.11
CA GLU A 232 -6.98 22.56 10.82
C GLU A 232 -6.88 24.07 11.12
N GLN A 233 -7.97 24.81 10.98
CA GLN A 233 -8.05 26.23 11.35
C GLN A 233 -8.31 26.46 12.84
N LYS A 234 -8.27 25.36 13.64
CA LYS A 234 -8.41 25.41 15.11
C LYS A 234 -9.72 25.98 15.62
N CYS A 235 -10.82 25.80 14.89
CA CYS A 235 -12.15 25.99 15.51
C CYS A 235 -12.46 24.83 16.47
N SER A 236 -13.58 24.89 17.17
CA SER A 236 -13.99 23.88 18.16
C SER A 236 -14.48 22.57 17.56
N ASP A 237 -14.66 22.52 16.23
CA ASP A 237 -15.29 21.39 15.57
C ASP A 237 -14.26 20.31 15.23
N SER A 238 -14.70 19.06 15.32
CA SER A 238 -14.00 17.88 14.79
C SER A 238 -14.76 17.36 13.58
N ILE A 239 -14.07 17.15 12.49
CA ILE A 239 -14.66 16.95 11.17
C ILE A 239 -14.00 15.76 10.49
N MET A 240 -14.77 15.03 9.69
CA MET A 240 -14.28 13.95 8.87
C MET A 240 -13.22 14.50 7.91
N ARG A 241 -12.04 13.82 7.83
CA ARG A 241 -10.89 14.33 7.06
C ARG A 241 -11.26 14.72 5.62
N ARG A 242 -12.04 13.89 4.91
CA ARG A 242 -12.49 14.19 3.53
C ARG A 242 -13.34 15.46 3.41
N GLU A 243 -13.91 15.96 4.51
CA GLU A 243 -14.77 17.14 4.53
C GLU A 243 -14.04 18.38 5.05
N MET A 244 -12.78 18.24 5.46
CA MET A 244 -11.99 19.31 6.06
C MET A 244 -11.88 20.54 5.16
N ASP A 245 -11.51 20.36 3.89
CA ASP A 245 -11.39 21.46 2.94
C ASP A 245 -12.71 22.20 2.77
N ARG A 246 -13.80 21.46 2.61
CA ARG A 246 -15.13 22.04 2.48
C ARG A 246 -15.50 22.85 3.73
N HIS A 247 -15.27 22.27 4.92
CA HIS A 247 -15.50 22.98 6.18
C HIS A 247 -14.66 24.26 6.28
N CYS A 248 -13.36 24.17 6.06
CA CYS A 248 -12.43 25.29 6.17
C CYS A 248 -12.77 26.45 5.21
N ILE A 249 -13.28 26.14 4.03
CA ILE A 249 -13.62 27.15 3.00
C ILE A 249 -15.01 27.74 3.23
N THR A 250 -16.00 26.92 3.67
CA THR A 250 -17.40 27.35 3.65
C THR A 250 -17.96 27.71 5.03
N ILE A 251 -17.73 26.90 6.05
CA ILE A 251 -18.48 26.91 7.31
C ILE A 251 -17.62 27.34 8.51
N CYS A 252 -16.31 27.07 8.45
CA CYS A 252 -15.42 27.31 9.60
C CYS A 252 -15.51 28.73 10.13
N PRO A 253 -15.80 28.95 11.43
CA PRO A 253 -15.82 30.28 12.00
C PRO A 253 -14.44 30.94 12.04
N MET A 254 -13.37 30.15 11.90
CA MET A 254 -11.99 30.65 11.86
C MET A 254 -11.51 30.94 10.45
N LYS A 255 -12.33 30.69 9.40
CA LYS A 255 -11.94 31.02 8.04
C LYS A 255 -11.66 32.51 7.89
N LEU A 256 -10.61 32.85 7.16
CA LEU A 256 -10.26 34.23 6.87
C LEU A 256 -11.25 34.83 5.87
N VAL A 257 -11.83 35.97 6.23
CA VAL A 257 -12.69 36.77 5.36
C VAL A 257 -12.16 38.20 5.29
N ASN A 258 -12.32 38.83 4.14
CA ASN A 258 -11.98 40.23 4.01
C ASN A 258 -12.97 41.09 4.80
N CYS A 259 -12.45 42.15 5.41
CA CYS A 259 -13.30 43.15 6.04
C CYS A 259 -14.35 43.68 5.04
N PRO A 260 -15.64 43.90 5.46
CA PRO A 260 -16.63 44.48 4.58
C PRO A 260 -16.23 45.85 3.98
N PHE A 261 -15.32 46.58 4.64
CA PHE A 261 -14.75 47.82 4.17
C PHE A 261 -13.49 47.63 3.32
N TYR A 262 -13.20 46.42 2.86
CA TYR A 262 -12.02 46.10 2.04
C TYR A 262 -11.95 46.94 0.76
N VAL A 263 -13.12 47.11 0.10
CA VAL A 263 -13.23 47.87 -1.17
C VAL A 263 -12.89 49.36 -0.99
N VAL A 264 -13.17 49.91 0.20
CA VAL A 264 -12.93 51.32 0.48
C VAL A 264 -11.59 51.60 1.15
N GLY A 265 -10.82 50.55 1.49
CA GLY A 265 -9.44 50.75 1.94
C GLY A 265 -8.98 49.91 3.16
N CYS A 266 -9.87 49.27 3.91
CA CYS A 266 -9.49 48.36 4.97
C CYS A 266 -8.99 47.04 4.38
N ARG A 267 -7.67 46.84 4.35
CA ARG A 267 -7.04 45.66 3.77
C ARG A 267 -6.90 44.49 4.74
N SER A 268 -7.65 44.51 5.85
CA SER A 268 -7.60 43.47 6.86
C SER A 268 -8.38 42.23 6.43
N ALA A 269 -7.75 41.06 6.60
CA ALA A 269 -8.38 39.75 6.53
C ALA A 269 -8.39 39.18 7.95
N VAL A 270 -9.55 38.85 8.47
CA VAL A 270 -9.74 38.39 9.85
C VAL A 270 -10.59 37.10 9.88
N ALA A 271 -10.52 36.34 10.95
CA ALA A 271 -11.40 35.20 11.13
C ALA A 271 -12.87 35.64 11.12
N GLN A 272 -13.74 34.85 10.46
CA GLN A 272 -15.17 35.20 10.36
C GLN A 272 -15.84 35.47 11.70
N CYS A 273 -15.49 34.69 12.72
CA CYS A 273 -16.02 34.90 14.09
C CYS A 273 -15.53 36.22 14.71
N MET A 274 -14.45 36.82 14.23
CA MET A 274 -13.86 38.03 14.74
C MET A 274 -14.25 39.30 13.93
N ILE A 275 -15.06 39.12 12.88
CA ILE A 275 -15.36 40.23 11.94
C ILE A 275 -16.13 41.35 12.64
N GLU A 276 -17.08 41.03 13.54
CA GLU A 276 -17.85 42.04 14.28
C GLU A 276 -16.97 42.79 15.30
N LYS A 277 -16.07 42.08 15.96
CA LYS A 277 -15.09 42.72 16.85
C LYS A 277 -14.18 43.66 16.08
N HIS A 278 -13.62 43.21 14.95
CA HIS A 278 -12.80 44.05 14.08
C HIS A 278 -13.56 45.31 13.59
N ARG A 279 -14.85 45.16 13.23
CA ARG A 279 -15.70 46.31 12.84
C ARG A 279 -15.82 47.33 13.90
N LEU A 280 -15.95 46.92 15.17
CA LEU A 280 -16.07 47.80 16.34
C LEU A 280 -14.74 48.44 16.74
N ASP A 281 -13.66 47.63 16.76
CA ASP A 281 -12.34 48.08 17.16
C ASP A 281 -11.76 49.11 16.17
N ASP A 282 -12.02 48.93 14.85
CA ASP A 282 -11.49 49.72 13.78
C ASP A 282 -12.47 50.77 13.17
N VAL A 283 -13.53 51.13 13.92
CA VAL A 283 -14.56 52.10 13.48
C VAL A 283 -13.95 53.39 12.96
N HIS A 284 -12.99 53.96 13.67
CA HIS A 284 -12.28 55.18 13.25
C HIS A 284 -11.61 55.02 11.87
N SER A 285 -10.90 53.94 11.67
CA SER A 285 -10.20 53.64 10.43
C SER A 285 -11.18 53.46 9.27
N HIS A 286 -12.29 52.72 9.53
CA HIS A 286 -13.33 52.48 8.53
C HIS A 286 -14.02 53.79 8.10
N LEU A 287 -14.40 54.68 9.07
CA LEU A 287 -14.97 55.98 8.78
C LEU A 287 -13.98 56.87 8.00
N TRP A 288 -12.70 56.84 8.40
CA TRP A 288 -11.66 57.56 7.65
C TRP A 288 -11.61 57.13 6.20
N HIS A 289 -11.57 55.81 5.91
CA HIS A 289 -11.56 55.28 4.55
C HIS A 289 -12.81 55.67 3.76
N LEU A 290 -14.00 55.62 4.38
CA LEU A 290 -15.26 56.03 3.75
C LEU A 290 -15.24 57.50 3.40
N LEU A 291 -14.90 58.39 4.38
CA LEU A 291 -14.85 59.82 4.15
C LEU A 291 -13.82 60.24 3.11
N LYS A 292 -12.65 59.59 3.13
CA LYS A 292 -11.63 59.79 2.12
C LYS A 292 -12.11 59.37 0.71
N GLY A 293 -12.91 58.32 0.62
CA GLY A 293 -13.53 57.89 -0.65
C GLY A 293 -14.57 58.85 -1.18
N ILE A 294 -15.37 59.46 -0.28
CA ILE A 294 -16.44 60.42 -0.62
C ILE A 294 -15.86 61.78 -0.95
N TYR A 295 -14.91 62.26 -0.14
CA TYR A 295 -14.33 63.59 -0.27
C TYR A 295 -12.91 63.53 -0.87
N LYS A 296 -12.83 63.17 -2.11
CA LYS A 296 -11.52 63.03 -2.82
C LYS A 296 -10.61 64.25 -2.78
N GLN A 297 -11.15 65.44 -2.43
CA GLN A 297 -10.40 66.73 -2.45
C GLN A 297 -10.34 67.38 -1.04
N ALA A 298 -10.85 66.76 0.03
CA ALA A 298 -10.81 67.35 1.39
C ALA A 298 -9.43 67.15 2.04
N TYR A 299 -8.98 68.15 2.79
CA TYR A 299 -7.75 68.09 3.57
C TYR A 299 -7.84 66.99 4.65
N GLY A 300 -6.79 66.20 4.82
CA GLY A 300 -6.77 65.01 5.70
C GLY A 300 -7.09 65.34 7.18
N ASP A 301 -6.73 66.51 7.66
CA ASP A 301 -6.98 66.89 9.07
C ASP A 301 -8.44 67.23 9.37
N ASP A 302 -9.17 67.77 8.38
CA ASP A 302 -10.62 67.99 8.53
C ASP A 302 -11.41 66.70 8.53
N LEU A 303 -10.96 65.69 7.78
CA LEU A 303 -11.55 64.37 7.79
C LEU A 303 -11.31 63.65 9.13
N LYS A 304 -10.10 63.75 9.69
CA LYS A 304 -9.79 63.19 11.01
C LYS A 304 -10.70 63.78 12.12
N ARG A 305 -10.84 65.09 12.14
CA ARG A 305 -11.70 65.80 13.09
C ARG A 305 -13.17 65.38 13.00
N ARG A 306 -13.68 65.15 11.77
CA ARG A 306 -15.05 64.64 11.56
C ARG A 306 -15.22 63.17 12.05
N VAL A 307 -14.23 62.32 11.84
CA VAL A 307 -14.24 60.96 12.37
C VAL A 307 -14.32 60.98 13.90
N GLU A 308 -13.48 61.78 14.54
CA GLU A 308 -13.48 61.97 16.01
C GLU A 308 -14.82 62.44 16.56
N GLN A 309 -15.48 63.37 15.83
CA GLN A 309 -16.82 63.87 16.20
C GLN A 309 -17.96 62.85 16.05
N ILE A 310 -17.84 61.90 15.15
CA ILE A 310 -18.86 60.85 14.91
C ILE A 310 -18.74 59.71 15.90
N VAL A 311 -17.55 59.47 16.42
CA VAL A 311 -17.27 58.33 17.35
C VAL A 311 -17.46 58.74 18.81
N GLN A 312 -17.47 60.00 19.16
CA GLN A 312 -17.89 60.48 20.49
C GLN A 312 -19.42 60.37 20.67
#